data_dce0cee82911424a4b49148050c3163a
#
_entry.id   dce0cee82911424a4b49148050c3163a
#
_cell.length_a   1.000
_cell.length_b   1.000
_cell.length_c   1.000
_cell.angle_alpha   90.00
_cell.angle_beta   90.00
_cell.angle_gamma   90.00
#
_symmetry.space_group_name_H-M   'P 1'
#
loop_
_entity.id
_entity.type
_entity.pdbx_description
1 polymer ?
#
loop_
_entity_poly.entity_id
_entity_poly.type
_entity_poly.pdbx_seq_one_letter_code
_entity_poly.pdbx_strand_id
1 'polypeptide(L)'
;MGRFSAQERRDGVIRAAIVEFARAGYHGTTTASIADRVGVTQPYLFRLFPDKKTIFVAALLRSAEETRLAFERAADGMEGGERAFQAMTTAYAQLISTRPETLLMQMQGYAAVAAAEARGDDLIGEVVRAGWTRIWETVHLSLGADVDRTTSFFACGMLGNTRTAMGLPASAGK
;
A
#
# COMPACT_ATOMS: atom_id res chain seq x y z
N MET A 1 1.87 28.89 16.21
CA MET A 1 1.95 27.42 16.14
C MET A 1 0.55 26.89 15.85
N GLY A 2 0.28 26.52 14.59
CA GLY A 2 -1.05 26.07 14.14
C GLY A 2 -1.42 24.76 14.84
N ARG A 3 -2.64 24.68 15.34
CA ARG A 3 -3.21 23.51 15.97
C ARG A 3 -3.60 22.53 14.86
N PHE A 4 -2.84 21.45 14.66
CA PHE A 4 -3.21 20.39 13.74
C PHE A 4 -4.63 19.89 14.03
N SER A 5 -5.43 19.70 12.98
CA SER A 5 -6.76 19.10 13.08
C SER A 5 -6.66 17.64 13.57
N ALA A 6 -7.76 17.10 14.09
CA ALA A 6 -7.82 15.69 14.47
C ALA A 6 -7.50 14.77 13.26
N GLN A 7 -7.93 15.17 12.07
CA GLN A 7 -7.67 14.44 10.83
C GLN A 7 -6.18 14.46 10.46
N GLU A 8 -5.51 15.61 10.50
CA GLU A 8 -4.07 15.71 10.21
C GLU A 8 -3.23 14.86 11.17
N ARG A 9 -3.67 14.77 12.43
CA ARG A 9 -3.03 13.89 13.42
C ARG A 9 -3.22 12.41 13.13
N ARG A 10 -4.44 12.00 12.74
CA ARG A 10 -4.71 10.62 12.29
C ARG A 10 -3.86 10.28 11.07
N ASP A 11 -3.78 11.16 10.10
CA ASP A 11 -2.96 10.99 8.89
C ASP A 11 -1.47 10.88 9.22
N GLY A 12 -0.97 11.64 10.21
CA GLY A 12 0.39 11.51 10.72
C GLY A 12 0.67 10.14 11.31
N VAL A 13 -0.25 9.63 12.14
CA VAL A 13 -0.15 8.28 12.72
C VAL A 13 -0.16 7.21 11.62
N ILE A 14 -1.05 7.31 10.63
CA ILE A 14 -1.13 6.35 9.53
C ILE A 14 0.17 6.31 8.73
N ARG A 15 0.76 7.47 8.41
CA ARG A 15 2.05 7.51 7.70
C ARG A 15 3.18 6.86 8.51
N ALA A 16 3.26 7.13 9.80
CA ALA A 16 4.24 6.48 10.68
C ALA A 16 4.02 4.97 10.78
N ALA A 17 2.77 4.55 10.88
CA ALA A 17 2.38 3.14 10.94
C ALA A 17 2.78 2.38 9.67
N ILE A 18 2.59 2.98 8.47
CA ILE A 18 3.05 2.38 7.20
C ILE A 18 4.54 2.05 7.28
N VAL A 19 5.38 2.98 7.75
CA VAL A 19 6.82 2.77 7.86
C VAL A 19 7.17 1.67 8.88
N GLU A 20 6.53 1.68 10.05
CA GLU A 20 6.81 0.69 11.10
C GLU A 20 6.35 -0.71 10.69
N PHE A 21 5.13 -0.84 10.15
CA PHE A 21 4.61 -2.12 9.68
C PHE A 21 5.37 -2.65 8.46
N ALA A 22 5.80 -1.78 7.54
CA ALA A 22 6.64 -2.17 6.41
C ALA A 22 7.95 -2.81 6.86
N ARG A 23 8.56 -2.29 7.93
CA ARG A 23 9.85 -2.78 8.46
C ARG A 23 9.72 -4.06 9.27
N ALA A 24 8.75 -4.15 10.16
CA ALA A 24 8.69 -5.18 11.20
C ALA A 24 7.47 -6.11 11.09
N GLY A 25 6.59 -5.87 10.12
CA GLY A 25 5.34 -6.61 9.95
C GLY A 25 4.34 -6.34 11.07
N TYR A 26 3.15 -6.97 10.94
CA TYR A 26 2.09 -6.80 11.93
C TYR A 26 2.51 -7.22 13.33
N HIS A 27 3.18 -8.36 13.47
CA HIS A 27 3.54 -8.91 14.77
C HIS A 27 4.73 -8.19 15.43
N GLY A 28 5.75 -7.83 14.64
CA GLY A 28 6.97 -7.20 15.16
C GLY A 28 6.80 -5.71 15.49
N THR A 29 5.80 -5.03 14.92
CA THR A 29 5.52 -3.62 15.22
C THR A 29 4.77 -3.46 16.54
N THR A 30 5.16 -2.48 17.34
CA THR A 30 4.47 -2.09 18.58
C THR A 30 3.77 -0.75 18.41
N THR A 31 2.71 -0.51 19.19
CA THR A 31 2.06 0.80 19.23
C THR A 31 2.96 1.87 19.85
N ALA A 32 3.91 1.48 20.69
CA ALA A 32 4.94 2.38 21.22
C ALA A 32 5.86 2.89 20.10
N SER A 33 6.38 1.99 19.23
CA SER A 33 7.26 2.40 18.12
C SER A 33 6.55 3.36 17.13
N ILE A 34 5.25 3.17 16.91
CA ILE A 34 4.45 4.09 16.09
C ILE A 34 4.31 5.44 16.79
N ALA A 35 3.99 5.46 18.10
CA ALA A 35 3.83 6.67 18.89
C ALA A 35 5.13 7.49 18.93
N ASP A 36 6.26 6.84 19.16
CA ASP A 36 7.59 7.44 19.17
C ASP A 36 7.95 8.08 17.82
N ARG A 37 7.66 7.41 16.71
CA ARG A 37 7.90 7.93 15.34
C ARG A 37 7.09 9.19 15.05
N VAL A 38 5.87 9.28 15.57
CA VAL A 38 4.99 10.47 15.39
C VAL A 38 5.37 11.59 16.38
N GLY A 39 6.06 11.25 17.47
CA GLY A 39 6.33 12.18 18.56
C GLY A 39 5.13 12.43 19.46
N VAL A 40 4.31 11.39 19.70
CA VAL A 40 3.16 11.45 20.61
C VAL A 40 3.27 10.37 21.69
N THR A 41 2.48 10.52 22.77
CA THR A 41 2.41 9.48 23.80
C THR A 41 1.53 8.32 23.34
N GLN A 42 1.83 7.10 23.79
CA GLN A 42 1.01 5.91 23.49
C GLN A 42 -0.46 6.06 23.96
N PRO A 43 -0.78 6.63 25.14
CA PRO A 43 -2.17 6.94 25.49
C PRO A 43 -2.87 7.88 24.50
N TYR A 44 -2.15 8.84 23.94
CA TYR A 44 -2.71 9.70 22.89
C TYR A 44 -2.99 8.94 21.60
N LEU A 45 -2.10 8.01 21.20
CA LEU A 45 -2.33 7.12 20.06
C LEU A 45 -3.63 6.33 20.22
N PHE A 46 -3.88 5.75 21.40
CA PHE A 46 -5.12 4.99 21.69
C PHE A 46 -6.39 5.85 21.72
N ARG A 47 -6.28 7.16 21.88
CA ARG A 47 -7.43 8.08 21.68
C ARG A 47 -7.80 8.26 20.21
N LEU A 48 -6.85 8.06 19.29
CA LEU A 48 -7.07 8.15 17.85
C LEU A 48 -7.46 6.81 17.23
N PHE A 49 -6.89 5.72 17.74
CA PHE A 49 -7.09 4.36 17.24
C PHE A 49 -7.24 3.40 18.43
N PRO A 50 -8.32 2.62 18.51
CA PRO A 50 -8.59 1.78 19.69
C PRO A 50 -7.54 0.69 19.92
N ASP A 51 -6.91 0.20 18.85
CA ASP A 51 -5.94 -0.90 18.92
C ASP A 51 -4.96 -0.90 17.73
N LYS A 52 -3.97 -1.78 17.80
CA LYS A 52 -2.95 -1.97 16.75
C LYS A 52 -3.57 -2.46 15.43
N LYS A 53 -4.59 -3.30 15.50
CA LYS A 53 -5.27 -3.84 14.31
C LYS A 53 -5.95 -2.73 13.52
N THR A 54 -6.63 -1.82 14.18
CA THR A 54 -7.28 -0.65 13.54
C THR A 54 -6.24 0.26 12.86
N ILE A 55 -5.07 0.46 13.48
CA ILE A 55 -3.97 1.22 12.87
C ILE A 55 -3.45 0.49 11.63
N PHE A 56 -3.27 -0.83 11.70
CA PHE A 56 -2.79 -1.64 10.60
C PHE A 56 -3.75 -1.63 9.41
N VAL A 57 -5.05 -1.80 9.66
CA VAL A 57 -6.10 -1.69 8.64
C VAL A 57 -6.09 -0.31 7.98
N ALA A 58 -5.98 0.77 8.75
CA ALA A 58 -5.89 2.11 8.20
C ALA A 58 -4.63 2.33 7.34
N ALA A 59 -3.51 1.73 7.72
CA ALA A 59 -2.26 1.76 6.95
C ALA A 59 -2.39 0.98 5.62
N LEU A 60 -3.03 -0.20 5.63
CA LEU A 60 -3.32 -0.99 4.42
C LEU A 60 -4.21 -0.22 3.44
N LEU A 61 -5.31 0.34 3.95
CA LEU A 61 -6.25 1.13 3.14
C LEU A 61 -5.55 2.34 2.51
N ARG A 62 -4.71 3.05 3.26
CA ARG A 62 -3.97 4.21 2.76
C ARG A 62 -2.97 3.80 1.68
N SER A 63 -2.18 2.74 1.88
CA SER A 63 -1.20 2.27 0.89
C SER A 63 -1.87 1.80 -0.40
N ALA A 64 -2.98 1.08 -0.31
CA ALA A 64 -3.75 0.63 -1.47
C ALA A 64 -4.31 1.82 -2.25
N GLU A 65 -4.89 2.81 -1.56
CA GLU A 65 -5.47 4.00 -2.19
C GLU A 65 -4.41 4.88 -2.85
N GLU A 66 -3.24 5.05 -2.23
CA GLU A 66 -2.13 5.80 -2.83
C GLU A 66 -1.62 5.14 -4.11
N THR A 67 -1.54 3.81 -4.15
CA THR A 67 -1.18 3.03 -5.35
C THR A 67 -2.25 3.20 -6.43
N ARG A 68 -3.53 3.05 -6.07
CA ARG A 68 -4.66 3.23 -6.99
C ARG A 68 -4.65 4.62 -7.64
N LEU A 69 -4.52 5.66 -6.81
CA LEU A 69 -4.47 7.06 -7.28
C LEU A 69 -3.23 7.35 -8.14
N ALA A 70 -2.10 6.66 -7.90
CA ALA A 70 -0.92 6.79 -8.75
C ALA A 70 -1.20 6.24 -10.15
N PHE A 71 -1.87 5.09 -10.27
CA PHE A 71 -2.27 4.52 -11.56
C PHE A 71 -3.32 5.38 -12.26
N GLU A 72 -4.36 5.81 -11.56
CA GLU A 72 -5.42 6.65 -12.11
C GLU A 72 -4.84 7.95 -12.72
N ARG A 73 -4.00 8.65 -11.95
CA ARG A 73 -3.35 9.88 -12.46
C ARG A 73 -2.40 9.63 -13.62
N ALA A 74 -1.68 8.50 -13.61
CA ALA A 74 -0.76 8.18 -14.70
C ALA A 74 -1.48 7.83 -16.00
N ALA A 75 -2.67 7.23 -15.91
CA ALA A 75 -3.49 6.86 -17.07
C ALA A 75 -4.39 8.00 -17.56
N ASP A 76 -4.55 9.07 -16.78
CA ASP A 76 -5.43 10.20 -17.14
C ASP A 76 -4.99 10.87 -18.45
N GLY A 77 -5.93 11.02 -19.37
CA GLY A 77 -5.66 11.59 -20.72
C GLY A 77 -4.82 10.70 -21.64
N MET A 78 -4.51 9.45 -21.26
CA MET A 78 -3.77 8.51 -22.11
C MET A 78 -4.71 7.84 -23.10
N GLU A 79 -4.55 8.14 -24.39
CA GLU A 79 -5.25 7.43 -25.46
C GLU A 79 -4.52 6.12 -25.81
N GLY A 80 -5.24 4.98 -25.69
CA GLY A 80 -4.75 3.64 -26.02
C GLY A 80 -4.07 2.92 -24.83
N GLY A 81 -4.44 1.64 -24.70
CA GLY A 81 -4.03 0.81 -23.57
C GLY A 81 -2.50 0.64 -23.42
N GLU A 82 -1.73 0.71 -24.51
CA GLU A 82 -0.26 0.59 -24.45
C GLU A 82 0.38 1.81 -23.77
N ARG A 83 -0.08 3.04 -24.09
CA ARG A 83 0.43 4.25 -23.44
C ARG A 83 0.07 4.30 -21.97
N ALA A 84 -1.16 3.92 -21.62
CA ALA A 84 -1.60 3.82 -20.23
C ALA A 84 -0.77 2.77 -19.46
N PHE A 85 -0.48 1.62 -20.08
CA PHE A 85 0.37 0.57 -19.50
C PHE A 85 1.76 1.11 -19.15
N GLN A 86 2.43 1.77 -20.10
CA GLN A 86 3.77 2.34 -19.89
C GLN A 86 3.75 3.46 -18.83
N ALA A 87 2.76 4.33 -18.87
CA ALA A 87 2.62 5.43 -17.92
C ALA A 87 2.41 4.91 -16.49
N MET A 88 1.51 3.94 -16.28
CA MET A 88 1.27 3.32 -14.98
C MET A 88 2.49 2.53 -14.47
N THR A 89 3.19 1.82 -15.36
CA THR A 89 4.44 1.11 -15.00
C THR A 89 5.50 2.07 -14.50
N THR A 90 5.69 3.19 -15.21
CA THR A 90 6.65 4.24 -14.83
C THR A 90 6.26 4.89 -13.50
N ALA A 91 4.98 5.23 -13.33
CA ALA A 91 4.47 5.83 -12.09
C ALA A 91 4.66 4.89 -10.88
N TYR A 92 4.42 3.59 -11.08
CA TYR A 92 4.63 2.62 -10.02
C TYR A 92 6.12 2.44 -9.66
N ALA A 93 6.99 2.34 -10.66
CA ALA A 93 8.44 2.28 -10.42
C ALA A 93 8.93 3.52 -9.65
N GLN A 94 8.44 4.70 -9.98
CA GLN A 94 8.75 5.93 -9.26
C GLN A 94 8.19 5.92 -7.82
N LEU A 95 6.96 5.44 -7.63
CA LEU A 95 6.34 5.32 -6.31
C LEU A 95 7.19 4.44 -5.38
N ILE A 96 7.54 3.22 -5.82
CA ILE A 96 8.30 2.28 -4.98
C ILE A 96 9.77 2.68 -4.79
N SER A 97 10.37 3.45 -5.71
CA SER A 97 11.74 3.96 -5.55
C SER A 97 11.82 5.11 -4.56
N THR A 98 10.80 5.96 -4.49
CA THR A 98 10.74 7.11 -3.57
C THR A 98 10.12 6.76 -2.23
N ARG A 99 9.25 5.75 -2.19
CA ARG A 99 8.49 5.31 -1.02
C ARG A 99 8.42 3.78 -0.95
N PRO A 100 9.56 3.11 -0.70
CA PRO A 100 9.63 1.64 -0.67
C PRO A 100 8.73 1.01 0.41
N GLU A 101 8.38 1.75 1.46
CA GLU A 101 7.44 1.32 2.48
C GLU A 101 6.03 1.04 1.92
N THR A 102 5.62 1.67 0.82
CA THR A 102 4.33 1.40 0.16
C THR A 102 4.27 -0.03 -0.37
N LEU A 103 5.33 -0.46 -1.07
CA LEU A 103 5.48 -1.83 -1.54
C LEU A 103 5.55 -2.84 -0.40
N LEU A 104 6.42 -2.57 0.58
CA LEU A 104 6.62 -3.48 1.69
C LEU A 104 5.34 -3.63 2.52
N MET A 105 4.56 -2.56 2.68
CA MET A 105 3.26 -2.60 3.36
C MET A 105 2.25 -3.50 2.64
N GLN A 106 2.21 -3.50 1.31
CA GLN A 106 1.39 -4.44 0.54
C GLN A 106 1.79 -5.90 0.83
N MET A 107 3.09 -6.20 0.79
CA MET A 107 3.59 -7.55 1.07
C MET A 107 3.28 -8.00 2.50
N GLN A 108 3.39 -7.10 3.47
CA GLN A 108 2.99 -7.37 4.87
C GLN A 108 1.49 -7.62 4.98
N GLY A 109 0.67 -6.95 4.17
CA GLY A 109 -0.76 -7.20 4.07
C GLY A 109 -1.05 -8.64 3.65
N TYR A 110 -0.41 -9.14 2.59
CA TYR A 110 -0.61 -10.51 2.10
C TYR A 110 -0.21 -11.56 3.15
N ALA A 111 0.93 -11.36 3.81
CA ALA A 111 1.37 -12.25 4.89
C ALA A 111 0.40 -12.23 6.09
N ALA A 112 -0.14 -11.06 6.42
CA ALA A 112 -1.05 -10.89 7.54
C ALA A 112 -2.43 -11.55 7.29
N VAL A 113 -2.90 -11.60 6.03
CA VAL A 113 -4.16 -12.26 5.67
C VAL A 113 -4.14 -13.73 6.09
N ALA A 114 -3.17 -14.51 5.60
CA ALA A 114 -3.08 -15.93 5.91
C ALA A 114 -2.98 -16.19 7.42
N ALA A 115 -2.21 -15.34 8.14
CA ALA A 115 -2.05 -15.48 9.58
C ALA A 115 -3.30 -15.08 10.37
N ALA A 116 -4.13 -14.17 9.87
CA ALA A 116 -5.38 -13.74 10.50
C ALA A 116 -6.49 -14.78 10.28
N GLU A 117 -6.68 -15.20 9.04
CA GLU A 117 -7.69 -16.20 8.65
C GLU A 117 -7.49 -17.54 9.35
N ALA A 118 -6.24 -17.99 9.55
CA ALA A 118 -5.94 -19.17 10.34
C ALA A 118 -6.43 -19.09 11.80
N ARG A 119 -6.76 -17.90 12.30
CA ARG A 119 -7.32 -17.63 13.62
C ARG A 119 -8.81 -17.23 13.60
N GLY A 120 -9.46 -17.32 12.44
CA GLY A 120 -10.85 -16.93 12.26
C GLY A 120 -11.07 -15.40 12.27
N ASP A 121 -10.05 -14.61 11.91
CA ASP A 121 -10.13 -13.16 11.81
C ASP A 121 -10.09 -12.73 10.33
N ASP A 122 -11.25 -12.49 9.75
CA ASP A 122 -11.42 -12.21 8.32
C ASP A 122 -11.21 -10.73 7.94
N LEU A 123 -11.23 -9.81 8.91
CA LEU A 123 -11.23 -8.36 8.63
C LEU A 123 -10.03 -7.91 7.79
N ILE A 124 -8.83 -8.40 8.11
CA ILE A 124 -7.62 -8.05 7.36
C ILE A 124 -7.73 -8.56 5.92
N GLY A 125 -8.22 -9.80 5.74
CA GLY A 125 -8.45 -10.39 4.43
C GLY A 125 -9.45 -9.60 3.59
N GLU A 126 -10.58 -9.22 4.18
CA GLU A 126 -11.61 -8.39 3.52
C GLU A 126 -11.04 -7.06 3.03
N VAL A 127 -10.28 -6.37 3.89
CA VAL A 127 -9.66 -5.07 3.55
C VAL A 127 -8.64 -5.21 2.42
N VAL A 128 -7.78 -6.23 2.48
CA VAL A 128 -6.75 -6.47 1.46
C VAL A 128 -7.40 -6.82 0.13
N ARG A 129 -8.39 -7.73 0.12
CA ARG A 129 -9.12 -8.10 -1.10
C ARG A 129 -9.88 -6.92 -1.72
N ALA A 130 -10.56 -6.13 -0.90
CA ALA A 130 -11.26 -4.93 -1.37
C ALA A 130 -10.31 -3.88 -1.96
N GLY A 131 -9.14 -3.69 -1.34
CA GLY A 131 -8.08 -2.81 -1.86
C GLY A 131 -7.55 -3.30 -3.21
N TRP A 132 -7.25 -4.61 -3.31
CA TRP A 132 -6.81 -5.26 -4.54
C TRP A 132 -7.84 -5.11 -5.67
N THR A 133 -9.12 -5.38 -5.39
CA THR A 133 -10.19 -5.28 -6.39
C THR A 133 -10.27 -3.87 -6.95
N ARG A 134 -10.22 -2.84 -6.12
CA ARG A 134 -10.25 -1.43 -6.59
C ARG A 134 -9.04 -1.06 -7.44
N ILE A 135 -7.85 -1.54 -7.09
CA ILE A 135 -6.65 -1.33 -7.91
C ILE A 135 -6.80 -2.04 -9.25
N TRP A 136 -7.25 -3.31 -9.22
CA TRP A 136 -7.50 -4.10 -10.43
C TRP A 136 -8.48 -3.40 -11.37
N GLU A 137 -9.63 -2.95 -10.87
CA GLU A 137 -10.66 -2.25 -11.66
C GLU A 137 -10.11 -0.97 -12.29
N THR A 138 -9.36 -0.16 -11.52
CA THR A 138 -8.74 1.06 -12.02
C THR A 138 -7.79 0.76 -13.20
N VAL A 139 -6.90 -0.23 -13.04
CA VAL A 139 -5.96 -0.63 -14.09
C VAL A 139 -6.69 -1.24 -15.28
N HIS A 140 -7.65 -2.13 -15.04
CA HIS A 140 -8.43 -2.81 -16.07
C HIS A 140 -9.16 -1.83 -17.00
N LEU A 141 -9.84 -0.86 -16.42
CA LEU A 141 -10.53 0.18 -17.20
C LEU A 141 -9.54 1.06 -17.96
N SER A 142 -8.43 1.43 -17.34
CA SER A 142 -7.38 2.24 -17.98
C SER A 142 -6.72 1.51 -19.17
N LEU A 143 -6.70 0.18 -19.15
CA LEU A 143 -6.16 -0.65 -20.22
C LEU A 143 -7.19 -1.06 -21.28
N GLY A 144 -8.39 -0.43 -21.27
CA GLY A 144 -9.46 -0.69 -22.24
C GLY A 144 -10.24 -1.96 -21.93
N ALA A 145 -10.35 -2.37 -20.68
CA ALA A 145 -11.02 -3.59 -20.21
C ALA A 145 -10.46 -4.89 -20.83
N ASP A 146 -9.17 -4.88 -21.17
CA ASP A 146 -8.44 -6.02 -21.72
C ASP A 146 -7.87 -6.86 -20.57
N VAL A 147 -8.38 -8.08 -20.39
CA VAL A 147 -7.99 -8.99 -19.29
C VAL A 147 -6.55 -9.44 -19.41
N ASP A 148 -6.07 -9.78 -20.63
CA ASP A 148 -4.72 -10.28 -20.83
C ASP A 148 -3.68 -9.20 -20.55
N ARG A 149 -3.94 -7.99 -21.02
CA ARG A 149 -3.10 -6.83 -20.76
C ARG A 149 -3.09 -6.46 -19.26
N THR A 150 -4.24 -6.50 -18.62
CA THR A 150 -4.37 -6.27 -17.17
C THR A 150 -3.58 -7.32 -16.39
N THR A 151 -3.74 -8.59 -16.73
CA THR A 151 -3.00 -9.69 -16.10
C THR A 151 -1.49 -9.51 -16.28
N SER A 152 -1.04 -9.17 -17.49
CA SER A 152 0.37 -8.92 -17.79
C SER A 152 0.92 -7.76 -16.97
N PHE A 153 0.16 -6.67 -16.80
CA PHE A 153 0.55 -5.53 -15.96
C PHE A 153 0.80 -5.95 -14.52
N PHE A 154 -0.13 -6.69 -13.91
CA PHE A 154 0.02 -7.16 -12.54
C PHE A 154 1.14 -8.21 -12.39
N ALA A 155 1.30 -9.12 -13.35
CA ALA A 155 2.38 -10.10 -13.33
C ALA A 155 3.76 -9.42 -13.35
N CYS A 156 3.96 -8.44 -14.22
CA CYS A 156 5.19 -7.64 -14.28
C CYS A 156 5.41 -6.85 -12.98
N GLY A 157 4.35 -6.22 -12.46
CA GLY A 157 4.39 -5.46 -11.21
C GLY A 157 4.75 -6.34 -10.01
N MET A 158 4.14 -7.53 -9.87
CA MET A 158 4.43 -8.45 -8.77
C MET A 158 5.85 -9.01 -8.85
N LEU A 159 6.35 -9.32 -10.05
CA LEU A 159 7.75 -9.72 -10.23
C LEU A 159 8.70 -8.58 -9.83
N GLY A 160 8.40 -7.35 -10.23
CA GLY A 160 9.14 -6.15 -9.84
C GLY A 160 9.16 -5.97 -8.32
N ASN A 161 8.01 -6.13 -7.68
CA ASN A 161 7.87 -6.04 -6.22
C ASN A 161 8.74 -7.07 -5.49
N THR A 162 8.70 -8.32 -5.93
CA THR A 162 9.49 -9.41 -5.35
C THR A 162 11.00 -9.12 -5.48
N ARG A 163 11.44 -8.68 -6.67
CA ARG A 163 12.85 -8.33 -6.91
C ARG A 163 13.30 -7.16 -6.02
N THR A 164 12.50 -6.10 -5.95
CA THR A 164 12.79 -4.93 -5.12
C THR A 164 12.88 -5.29 -3.64
N ALA A 165 11.94 -6.09 -3.13
CA ALA A 165 11.93 -6.55 -1.74
C ALA A 165 13.15 -7.41 -1.38
N MET A 166 13.69 -8.17 -2.35
CA MET A 166 14.91 -8.96 -2.19
C MET A 166 16.21 -8.16 -2.45
N GLY A 167 16.12 -6.87 -2.77
CA GLY A 167 17.30 -6.06 -3.13
C GLY A 167 17.97 -6.46 -4.45
N LEU A 168 17.25 -7.16 -5.34
CA LEU A 168 17.75 -7.53 -6.65
C LEU A 168 17.71 -6.31 -7.60
N PRO A 169 18.71 -6.13 -8.47
CA PRO A 169 18.71 -5.04 -9.43
C PRO A 169 17.48 -5.12 -10.35
N ALA A 170 16.94 -3.96 -10.76
CA ALA A 170 15.96 -3.93 -11.82
C ALA A 170 16.52 -4.69 -13.04
N SER A 171 15.68 -5.52 -13.69
CA SER A 171 16.13 -6.15 -14.94
C SER A 171 16.47 -5.03 -15.92
N ALA A 172 17.71 -4.95 -16.35
CA ALA A 172 18.04 -4.18 -17.52
C ALA A 172 17.21 -4.77 -18.68
N GLY A 173 16.17 -4.04 -19.11
CA GLY A 173 15.48 -4.40 -20.34
C GLY A 173 16.51 -4.40 -21.46
N LYS A 174 16.69 -5.55 -22.09
CA LYS A 174 17.35 -5.64 -23.39
C LYS A 174 16.36 -5.23 -24.46
#